data_d8d477d27c77aac97fdb5a71e3cd6e29
#
_entry.id   d8d477d27c77aac97fdb5a71e3cd6e29
#
_cell.length_a   1.000
_cell.length_b   1.000
_cell.length_c   1.000
_cell.angle_alpha   90.00
_cell.angle_beta   90.00
_cell.angle_gamma   90.00
#
_symmetry.space_group_name_H-M   'P 1'
#
loop_
_entity.id
_entity.type
_entity.pdbx_description
1 polymer ?
#
loop_
_entity_poly.entity_id
_entity_poly.type
_entity_poly.pdbx_seq_one_letter_code
_entity_poly.pdbx_strand_id
1 'polypeptide(L)'
;MVGVAKVSILVLILSCLVPSNFAFALSGGLRTSAVNFRFGSSSGPSLRMGLTLYGSQGSRSPLVNWGASELGLPLTMGDLSQNPHPFRQIPALTDDNGVLIFESGAILQYLYLKGAGDQDSESRRAAIISWIAWANASLDPICFIETPQGKVYDTGLKQPNKRIDTLDEMLSKKEFLVEGGFSTADVAVASYLLYVPQFFQGIDLTRWPNIVKYMKRCAARSAYGEAFGANVQQYLIASLDVMTQGGKDDDGKKKKFGIF
;
A
#
# COMPACT_ATOMS: atom_id res chain seq x y z
N MET A 1 22.22 -45.70 -7.03
CA MET A 1 22.56 -45.24 -5.69
C MET A 1 23.47 -44.03 -5.83
N VAL A 2 22.94 -42.86 -5.68
CA VAL A 2 23.74 -41.61 -5.56
C VAL A 2 23.04 -40.78 -4.45
N GLY A 3 23.79 -40.56 -3.39
CA GLY A 3 23.27 -39.97 -2.16
C GLY A 3 23.06 -38.45 -2.27
N VAL A 4 21.96 -38.00 -1.70
CA VAL A 4 21.62 -36.57 -1.55
C VAL A 4 22.31 -36.04 -0.26
N ALA A 5 23.24 -35.15 -0.42
CA ALA A 5 23.90 -34.45 0.69
C ALA A 5 22.97 -33.38 1.26
N LYS A 6 22.62 -33.53 2.54
CA LYS A 6 21.93 -32.50 3.32
C LYS A 6 22.94 -31.42 3.70
N VAL A 7 22.73 -30.18 3.25
CA VAL A 7 23.45 -29.00 3.72
C VAL A 7 22.70 -28.43 4.92
N SER A 8 23.27 -28.62 6.13
CA SER A 8 22.79 -27.96 7.35
C SER A 8 23.42 -26.57 7.43
N ILE A 9 22.56 -25.52 7.40
CA ILE A 9 22.99 -24.16 7.68
C ILE A 9 22.97 -23.95 9.19
N LEU A 10 24.14 -23.85 9.78
CA LEU A 10 24.37 -23.51 11.18
C LEU A 10 24.28 -21.98 11.34
N VAL A 11 23.25 -21.48 11.99
CA VAL A 11 23.13 -20.05 12.35
C VAL A 11 23.92 -19.81 13.63
N LEU A 12 25.06 -19.13 13.50
CA LEU A 12 25.85 -18.66 14.64
C LEU A 12 25.23 -17.36 15.17
N ILE A 13 24.63 -17.43 16.36
CA ILE A 13 24.20 -16.24 17.11
C ILE A 13 25.40 -15.73 17.88
N LEU A 14 25.97 -14.62 17.44
CA LEU A 14 27.02 -13.90 18.15
C LEU A 14 26.36 -12.91 19.12
N SER A 15 26.31 -13.25 20.42
CA SER A 15 25.87 -12.36 21.49
C SER A 15 27.03 -11.40 21.84
N CYS A 16 26.92 -10.14 21.45
CA CYS A 16 27.82 -9.09 21.96
C CYS A 16 27.29 -8.60 23.31
N LEU A 17 28.00 -9.00 24.37
CA LEU A 17 27.92 -8.39 25.70
C LEU A 17 28.59 -7.01 25.66
N VAL A 18 27.83 -5.96 25.94
CA VAL A 18 28.36 -4.62 26.20
C VAL A 18 28.40 -4.44 27.72
N PRO A 19 29.57 -4.16 28.34
CA PRO A 19 29.60 -3.88 29.77
C PRO A 19 29.12 -2.46 30.07
N SER A 20 28.12 -2.37 30.94
CA SER A 20 27.71 -1.15 31.63
C SER A 20 28.79 -0.76 32.65
N ASN A 21 29.37 0.47 32.50
CA ASN A 21 29.79 1.34 33.62
C ASN A 21 30.72 2.45 33.10
N PHE A 22 30.16 3.66 32.95
CA PHE A 22 30.93 4.89 33.14
C PHE A 22 30.00 5.97 33.71
N ALA A 23 29.99 6.08 35.03
CA ALA A 23 29.46 7.25 35.70
C ALA A 23 30.55 8.33 35.70
N PHE A 24 30.30 9.46 35.05
CA PHE A 24 31.12 10.66 35.18
C PHE A 24 30.30 11.72 35.89
N ALA A 25 30.66 11.96 37.15
CA ALA A 25 30.17 13.08 37.94
C ALA A 25 30.97 14.34 37.60
N LEU A 26 30.34 15.34 37.01
CA LEU A 26 30.85 16.70 36.94
C LEU A 26 29.90 17.63 37.66
N SER A 27 30.27 18.01 38.87
CA SER A 27 29.72 19.14 39.60
C SER A 27 30.29 20.44 38.99
N GLY A 28 29.44 21.22 38.36
CA GLY A 28 29.78 22.55 37.86
C GLY A 28 28.50 23.34 37.68
N GLY A 29 28.21 24.24 38.59
CA GLY A 29 27.02 25.10 38.55
C GLY A 29 27.08 26.04 37.36
N LEU A 30 26.13 25.91 36.43
CA LEU A 30 25.86 26.92 35.40
C LEU A 30 24.50 27.56 35.72
N ARG A 31 24.54 28.87 35.91
CA ARG A 31 23.34 29.73 35.99
C ARG A 31 22.59 29.63 34.67
N THR A 32 21.39 29.06 34.73
CA THR A 32 20.45 29.07 33.58
C THR A 32 19.78 30.43 33.48
N SER A 33 20.23 31.26 32.56
CA SER A 33 19.44 32.37 32.08
C SER A 33 18.33 31.79 31.19
N ALA A 34 17.09 31.84 31.67
CA ALA A 34 15.93 31.48 30.88
C ALA A 34 15.77 32.49 29.73
N VAL A 35 16.17 32.08 28.54
CA VAL A 35 15.83 32.81 27.30
C VAL A 35 14.41 32.36 26.91
N ASN A 36 13.44 33.25 27.19
CA ASN A 36 12.07 33.07 26.72
C ASN A 36 12.04 33.27 25.19
N PHE A 37 12.16 32.17 24.45
CA PHE A 37 11.79 32.16 23.03
C PHE A 37 10.26 32.27 22.93
N ARG A 38 9.76 33.46 22.65
CA ARG A 38 8.40 33.60 22.12
C ARG A 38 8.41 33.07 20.70
N PHE A 39 7.84 31.91 20.52
CA PHE A 39 7.44 31.46 19.18
C PHE A 39 6.30 32.36 18.72
N GLY A 40 6.64 33.36 17.93
CA GLY A 40 5.68 34.09 17.13
C GLY A 40 5.06 33.11 16.15
N SER A 41 3.75 32.92 16.22
CA SER A 41 2.99 32.20 15.19
C SER A 41 3.02 33.07 13.91
N SER A 42 4.07 32.97 13.11
CA SER A 42 4.05 33.44 11.75
C SER A 42 3.27 32.39 10.92
N SER A 43 2.01 32.68 10.65
CA SER A 43 1.27 32.08 9.55
C SER A 43 1.86 32.58 8.22
N GLY A 44 3.08 32.18 7.92
CA GLY A 44 3.65 32.28 6.58
C GLY A 44 2.91 31.26 5.65
N PRO A 45 2.86 31.54 4.33
CA PRO A 45 2.30 30.59 3.40
C PRO A 45 3.06 29.25 3.60
N SER A 46 2.32 28.20 3.94
CA SER A 46 2.84 26.82 3.97
C SER A 46 3.49 26.60 2.61
N LEU A 47 4.80 26.52 2.56
CA LEU A 47 5.54 26.06 1.39
C LEU A 47 5.02 24.61 1.15
N ARG A 48 4.06 24.49 0.23
CA ARG A 48 3.59 23.18 -0.22
C ARG A 48 4.79 22.53 -0.89
N MET A 49 5.40 21.59 -0.21
CA MET A 49 6.53 20.82 -0.76
C MET A 49 6.06 20.16 -2.06
N GLY A 50 6.74 20.45 -3.16
CA GLY A 50 6.46 19.83 -4.43
C GLY A 50 6.85 18.37 -4.38
N LEU A 51 5.89 17.50 -4.68
CA LEU A 51 6.11 16.07 -4.85
C LEU A 51 5.98 15.76 -6.34
N THR A 52 7.01 15.17 -6.94
CA THR A 52 7.00 14.81 -8.35
C THR A 52 7.00 13.29 -8.49
N LEU A 53 5.96 12.74 -9.12
CA LEU A 53 5.81 11.31 -9.38
C LEU A 53 6.18 10.99 -10.83
N TYR A 54 7.16 10.13 -11.02
CA TYR A 54 7.51 9.55 -12.32
C TYR A 54 6.78 8.21 -12.47
N GLY A 55 5.76 8.19 -13.33
CA GLY A 55 4.89 7.02 -13.43
C GLY A 55 3.92 7.07 -14.60
N SER A 56 3.13 6.01 -14.76
CA SER A 56 2.11 5.89 -15.80
C SER A 56 0.88 5.14 -15.32
N GLN A 57 -0.25 5.27 -16.01
CA GLN A 57 -1.51 4.57 -15.70
C GLN A 57 -1.39 3.04 -15.82
N GLY A 58 -0.52 2.54 -16.70
CA GLY A 58 -0.29 1.11 -16.89
C GLY A 58 0.68 0.47 -15.88
N SER A 59 0.98 1.13 -14.79
CA SER A 59 1.89 0.66 -13.75
C SER A 59 1.25 0.73 -12.36
N ARG A 60 2.08 0.59 -11.30
CA ARG A 60 1.61 0.82 -9.92
C ARG A 60 1.58 2.31 -9.50
N SER A 61 1.75 3.25 -10.44
CA SER A 61 1.68 4.68 -10.15
C SER A 61 0.28 5.16 -9.71
N PRO A 62 -0.84 4.64 -10.25
CA PRO A 62 -2.17 5.05 -9.80
C PRO A 62 -2.41 4.84 -8.30
N LEU A 63 -1.87 3.77 -7.69
CA LEU A 63 -2.01 3.58 -6.25
C LEU A 63 -1.26 4.63 -5.42
N VAL A 64 -0.14 5.17 -5.95
CA VAL A 64 0.58 6.28 -5.33
C VAL A 64 -0.24 7.58 -5.43
N ASN A 65 -0.81 7.87 -6.61
CA ASN A 65 -1.72 8.99 -6.81
C ASN A 65 -2.93 8.92 -5.86
N TRP A 66 -3.53 7.73 -5.72
CA TRP A 66 -4.63 7.53 -4.79
C TRP A 66 -4.24 7.81 -3.34
N GLY A 67 -3.11 7.24 -2.89
CA GLY A 67 -2.60 7.50 -1.54
C GLY A 67 -2.32 8.97 -1.28
N ALA A 68 -1.74 9.68 -2.23
CA ALA A 68 -1.49 11.11 -2.13
C ALA A 68 -2.79 11.92 -2.07
N SER A 69 -3.78 11.61 -2.92
CA SER A 69 -5.09 12.28 -2.93
C SER A 69 -5.82 12.08 -1.59
N GLU A 70 -5.82 10.87 -1.03
CA GLU A 70 -6.42 10.58 0.29
C GLU A 70 -5.74 11.34 1.44
N LEU A 71 -4.48 11.67 1.30
CA LEU A 71 -3.71 12.45 2.27
C LEU A 71 -3.73 13.95 2.01
N GLY A 72 -4.40 14.41 0.94
CA GLY A 72 -4.41 15.81 0.54
C GLY A 72 -3.04 16.34 0.08
N LEU A 73 -2.15 15.46 -0.37
CA LEU A 73 -0.81 15.78 -0.86
C LEU A 73 -0.83 15.94 -2.39
N PRO A 74 -0.64 17.14 -2.92
CA PRO A 74 -0.62 17.36 -4.37
C PRO A 74 0.62 16.71 -4.98
N LEU A 75 0.44 15.95 -6.06
CA LEU A 75 1.50 15.37 -6.87
C LEU A 75 1.57 16.07 -8.23
N THR A 76 2.77 16.33 -8.70
CA THR A 76 3.06 16.70 -10.09
C THR A 76 3.58 15.47 -10.83
N MET A 77 3.08 15.24 -12.05
CA MET A 77 3.63 14.15 -12.89
C MET A 77 4.94 14.61 -13.55
N GLY A 78 5.99 13.85 -13.32
CA GLY A 78 7.31 14.08 -13.91
C GLY A 78 7.43 13.55 -15.33
N ASP A 79 8.36 14.11 -16.10
CA ASP A 79 8.74 13.58 -17.40
C ASP A 79 9.50 12.24 -17.22
N LEU A 80 8.99 11.17 -17.81
CA LEU A 80 9.59 9.83 -17.72
C LEU A 80 11.01 9.77 -18.29
N SER A 81 11.37 10.67 -19.22
CA SER A 81 12.74 10.77 -19.75
C SER A 81 13.74 11.21 -18.68
N GLN A 82 13.25 11.91 -17.64
CA GLN A 82 14.01 12.42 -16.49
C GLN A 82 13.87 11.53 -15.24
N ASN A 83 13.27 10.34 -15.37
CA ASN A 83 13.05 9.45 -14.24
C ASN A 83 14.36 9.13 -13.52
N PRO A 84 14.52 9.53 -12.24
CA PRO A 84 15.75 9.35 -11.48
C PRO A 84 15.90 7.94 -10.88
N HIS A 85 14.93 7.04 -11.10
CA HIS A 85 14.98 5.68 -10.56
C HIS A 85 16.25 4.96 -10.97
N PRO A 86 17.06 4.39 -10.04
CA PRO A 86 18.35 3.78 -10.35
C PRO A 86 18.25 2.61 -11.34
N PHE A 87 17.13 1.90 -11.35
CA PHE A 87 16.85 0.78 -12.27
C PHE A 87 15.94 1.16 -13.44
N ARG A 88 15.66 2.47 -13.64
CA ARG A 88 14.76 2.96 -14.71
C ARG A 88 13.34 2.42 -14.64
N GLN A 89 12.89 2.02 -13.45
CA GLN A 89 11.54 1.51 -13.21
C GLN A 89 10.58 2.63 -12.77
N ILE A 90 9.28 2.35 -12.76
CA ILE A 90 8.22 3.23 -12.27
C ILE A 90 7.30 2.42 -11.33
N PRO A 91 6.79 3.09 -10.26
CA PRO A 91 6.91 4.52 -9.93
C PRO A 91 8.22 4.89 -9.21
N ALA A 92 8.64 6.14 -9.39
CA ALA A 92 9.60 6.82 -8.53
C ALA A 92 9.03 8.18 -8.11
N LEU A 93 9.40 8.68 -6.94
CA LEU A 93 8.94 9.95 -6.41
C LEU A 93 10.14 10.76 -5.94
N THR A 94 10.15 12.06 -6.25
CA THR A 94 11.09 13.04 -5.68
C THR A 94 10.34 14.12 -4.93
N ASP A 95 11.02 14.76 -3.97
CA ASP A 95 10.53 15.97 -3.32
C ASP A 95 11.51 17.13 -3.45
N ASP A 96 11.07 18.35 -3.09
CA ASP A 96 11.87 19.57 -3.17
C ASP A 96 13.10 19.57 -2.24
N ASN A 97 13.19 18.63 -1.31
CA ASN A 97 14.37 18.45 -0.45
C ASN A 97 15.42 17.52 -1.07
N GLY A 98 15.25 17.10 -2.32
CA GLY A 98 16.15 16.20 -3.01
C GLY A 98 15.99 14.73 -2.60
N VAL A 99 14.91 14.38 -1.90
CA VAL A 99 14.61 12.97 -1.56
C VAL A 99 14.18 12.23 -2.82
N LEU A 100 14.77 11.06 -3.07
CA LEU A 100 14.34 10.11 -4.09
C LEU A 100 13.83 8.84 -3.40
N ILE A 101 12.64 8.43 -3.77
CA ILE A 101 12.02 7.20 -3.26
C ILE A 101 11.50 6.38 -4.43
N PHE A 102 11.70 5.10 -4.38
CA PHE A 102 11.17 4.11 -5.32
C PHE A 102 10.58 2.92 -4.56
N GLU A 103 9.93 1.99 -5.27
CA GLU A 103 8.98 1.01 -4.76
C GLU A 103 7.66 1.64 -4.29
N SER A 104 6.56 1.23 -4.88
CA SER A 104 5.23 1.82 -4.59
C SER A 104 4.86 1.77 -3.11
N GLY A 105 5.22 0.69 -2.40
CA GLY A 105 5.00 0.58 -0.96
C GLY A 105 5.85 1.53 -0.14
N ALA A 106 7.12 1.75 -0.52
CA ALA A 106 7.99 2.71 0.16
C ALA A 106 7.49 4.15 -0.08
N ILE A 107 7.02 4.44 -1.30
CA ILE A 107 6.43 5.74 -1.62
C ILE A 107 5.16 5.98 -0.79
N LEU A 108 4.26 4.98 -0.66
CA LEU A 108 3.07 5.10 0.20
C LEU A 108 3.42 5.35 1.66
N GLN A 109 4.44 4.66 2.19
CA GLN A 109 4.91 4.90 3.57
C GLN A 109 5.43 6.34 3.74
N TYR A 110 6.21 6.83 2.78
CA TYR A 110 6.72 8.19 2.81
C TYR A 110 5.59 9.23 2.76
N LEU A 111 4.62 9.07 1.86
CA LEU A 111 3.45 9.93 1.78
C LEU A 111 2.64 9.89 3.08
N TYR A 112 2.44 8.71 3.65
CA TYR A 112 1.76 8.55 4.93
C TYR A 112 2.47 9.32 6.05
N LEU A 113 3.78 9.17 6.19
CA LEU A 113 4.54 9.90 7.22
C LEU A 113 4.47 11.41 7.02
N LYS A 114 4.47 11.89 5.79
CA LYS A 114 4.31 13.33 5.48
C LYS A 114 2.90 13.85 5.73
N GLY A 115 1.87 13.07 5.44
CA GLY A 115 0.48 13.52 5.48
C GLY A 115 -0.21 13.32 6.83
N ALA A 116 0.05 12.21 7.51
CA ALA A 116 -0.70 11.82 8.70
C ALA A 116 0.16 11.16 9.80
N GLY A 117 1.40 10.77 9.51
CA GLY A 117 2.20 9.94 10.42
C GLY A 117 2.40 10.50 11.82
N ASP A 118 2.54 11.80 11.96
CA ASP A 118 2.74 12.46 13.26
C ASP A 118 1.46 12.54 14.11
N GLN A 119 0.29 12.37 13.49
CA GLN A 119 -1.02 12.43 14.17
C GLN A 119 -1.46 11.07 14.71
N ASP A 120 -0.89 9.99 14.20
CA ASP A 120 -1.23 8.63 14.57
C ASP A 120 -0.39 8.12 15.76
N SER A 121 -0.98 7.21 16.55
CA SER A 121 -0.24 6.48 17.57
C SER A 121 0.84 5.60 16.96
N GLU A 122 1.87 5.26 17.72
CA GLU A 122 2.94 4.36 17.29
C GLU A 122 2.39 3.01 16.83
N SER A 123 1.42 2.45 17.57
CA SER A 123 0.78 1.17 17.21
C SER A 123 0.03 1.25 15.88
N ARG A 124 -0.69 2.36 15.61
CA ARG A 124 -1.39 2.56 14.35
C ARG A 124 -0.40 2.73 13.19
N ARG A 125 0.69 3.50 13.38
CA ARG A 125 1.76 3.63 12.39
C ARG A 125 2.37 2.27 12.04
N ALA A 126 2.72 1.47 13.05
CA ALA A 126 3.28 0.14 12.85
C ALA A 126 2.33 -0.77 12.09
N ALA A 127 1.03 -0.74 12.41
CA ALA A 127 0.02 -1.52 11.70
C ALA A 127 -0.10 -1.10 10.22
N ILE A 128 -0.16 0.20 9.93
CA ILE A 128 -0.25 0.73 8.55
C ILE A 128 0.98 0.30 7.74
N ILE A 129 2.18 0.49 8.27
CA ILE A 129 3.44 0.12 7.61
C ILE A 129 3.49 -1.39 7.35
N SER A 130 3.04 -2.20 8.31
CA SER A 130 3.00 -3.65 8.17
C SER A 130 2.07 -4.11 7.03
N TRP A 131 0.89 -3.49 6.89
CA TRP A 131 -0.04 -3.80 5.81
C TRP A 131 0.48 -3.37 4.44
N ILE A 132 1.12 -2.21 4.34
CA ILE A 132 1.75 -1.76 3.09
C ILE A 132 2.86 -2.75 2.67
N ALA A 133 3.72 -3.14 3.60
CA ALA A 133 4.76 -4.12 3.34
C ALA A 133 4.19 -5.49 2.95
N TRP A 134 3.12 -5.94 3.64
CA TRP A 134 2.44 -7.20 3.33
C TRP A 134 1.80 -7.18 1.94
N ALA A 135 1.22 -6.05 1.53
CA ALA A 135 0.62 -5.90 0.20
C ALA A 135 1.67 -6.12 -0.91
N ASN A 136 2.85 -5.51 -0.79
CA ASN A 136 3.91 -5.65 -1.79
C ASN A 136 4.60 -7.01 -1.74
N ALA A 137 4.89 -7.53 -0.55
CA ALA A 137 5.71 -8.74 -0.41
C ALA A 137 4.91 -10.06 -0.48
N SER A 138 3.62 -10.03 -0.10
CA SER A 138 2.81 -11.24 0.07
C SER A 138 1.56 -11.26 -0.80
N LEU A 139 0.85 -10.14 -0.94
CA LEU A 139 -0.38 -10.08 -1.70
C LEU A 139 -0.10 -9.96 -3.21
N ASP A 140 0.86 -9.13 -3.61
CA ASP A 140 1.23 -8.93 -5.02
C ASP A 140 1.52 -10.27 -5.74
N PRO A 141 2.37 -11.18 -5.22
CA PRO A 141 2.63 -12.49 -5.86
C PRO A 141 1.41 -13.43 -5.87
N ILE A 142 0.39 -13.17 -5.03
CA ILE A 142 -0.88 -13.91 -5.09
C ILE A 142 -1.77 -13.32 -6.18
N CYS A 143 -1.87 -11.99 -6.26
CA CYS A 143 -2.69 -11.31 -7.26
C CYS A 143 -2.15 -11.48 -8.68
N PHE A 144 -0.82 -11.53 -8.85
CA PHE A 144 -0.17 -11.55 -10.17
C PHE A 144 0.87 -12.66 -10.23
N ILE A 145 0.58 -13.65 -11.08
CA ILE A 145 1.55 -14.70 -11.41
C ILE A 145 2.32 -14.25 -12.64
N GLU A 146 3.64 -14.13 -12.47
CA GLU A 146 4.53 -13.61 -13.50
C GLU A 146 5.41 -14.70 -14.12
N THR A 147 5.74 -14.50 -15.39
CA THR A 147 6.82 -15.28 -16.04
C THR A 147 8.18 -14.88 -15.48
N PRO A 148 9.26 -15.66 -15.71
CA PRO A 148 10.62 -15.26 -15.33
C PRO A 148 11.07 -13.91 -15.91
N GLN A 149 10.40 -13.43 -16.96
CA GLN A 149 10.67 -12.14 -17.61
C GLN A 149 9.80 -11.00 -17.02
N GLY A 150 9.04 -11.25 -15.93
CA GLY A 150 8.20 -10.25 -15.26
C GLY A 150 6.88 -9.93 -15.97
N LYS A 151 6.44 -10.79 -16.92
CA LYS A 151 5.15 -10.61 -17.57
C LYS A 151 4.06 -11.32 -16.77
N VAL A 152 3.06 -10.56 -16.31
CA VAL A 152 1.86 -11.12 -15.68
C VAL A 152 1.07 -11.95 -16.69
N TYR A 153 0.70 -13.19 -16.35
CA TYR A 153 -0.09 -14.06 -17.22
C TYR A 153 -1.28 -14.71 -16.53
N ASP A 154 -1.32 -14.76 -15.19
CA ASP A 154 -2.43 -15.32 -14.43
C ASP A 154 -2.54 -14.71 -13.02
N THR A 155 -3.55 -15.13 -12.26
CA THR A 155 -3.76 -14.75 -10.86
C THR A 155 -4.02 -15.98 -10.00
N GLY A 156 -3.41 -15.99 -8.80
CA GLY A 156 -3.66 -17.02 -7.79
C GLY A 156 -5.06 -16.95 -7.17
N LEU A 157 -5.81 -15.87 -7.41
CA LEU A 157 -7.18 -15.73 -6.89
C LEU A 157 -8.21 -16.60 -7.62
N LYS A 158 -7.84 -17.31 -8.66
CA LYS A 158 -8.67 -18.36 -9.26
C LYS A 158 -8.76 -19.64 -8.38
N GLN A 159 -7.85 -19.79 -7.43
CA GLN A 159 -7.74 -20.95 -6.55
C GLN A 159 -7.91 -20.55 -5.09
N PRO A 160 -8.33 -21.50 -4.19
CA PRO A 160 -8.34 -21.28 -2.75
C PRO A 160 -6.96 -20.83 -2.26
N ASN A 161 -6.92 -19.82 -1.41
CA ASN A 161 -5.69 -19.31 -0.83
C ASN A 161 -5.88 -18.97 0.65
N LYS A 162 -5.19 -19.68 1.52
CA LYS A 162 -5.35 -19.53 2.98
C LYS A 162 -5.08 -18.09 3.49
N ARG A 163 -4.15 -17.35 2.87
CA ARG A 163 -3.88 -15.96 3.27
C ARG A 163 -5.05 -15.05 2.91
N ILE A 164 -5.68 -15.31 1.76
CA ILE A 164 -6.86 -14.57 1.31
C ILE A 164 -8.09 -14.96 2.14
N ASP A 165 -8.26 -16.25 2.48
CA ASP A 165 -9.31 -16.70 3.40
C ASP A 165 -9.20 -16.00 4.77
N THR A 166 -7.98 -15.89 5.31
CA THR A 166 -7.71 -15.16 6.55
C THR A 166 -8.02 -13.67 6.42
N LEU A 167 -7.66 -13.03 5.30
CA LEU A 167 -7.97 -11.63 5.04
C LEU A 167 -9.49 -11.41 4.97
N ASP A 168 -10.23 -12.30 4.32
CA ASP A 168 -11.69 -12.26 4.24
C ASP A 168 -12.33 -12.36 5.63
N GLU A 169 -11.84 -13.29 6.47
CA GLU A 169 -12.30 -13.44 7.85
C GLU A 169 -12.02 -12.16 8.68
N MET A 170 -10.85 -11.56 8.54
CA MET A 170 -10.53 -10.30 9.22
C MET A 170 -11.47 -9.17 8.80
N LEU A 171 -11.79 -9.06 7.52
CA LEU A 171 -12.69 -8.04 6.95
C LEU A 171 -14.17 -8.32 7.24
N SER A 172 -14.53 -9.52 7.74
CA SER A 172 -15.88 -9.77 8.26
C SER A 172 -16.17 -9.02 9.57
N LYS A 173 -15.12 -8.64 10.30
CA LYS A 173 -15.19 -8.04 11.65
C LYS A 173 -14.94 -6.53 11.63
N LYS A 174 -14.48 -5.96 10.52
CA LYS A 174 -14.11 -4.54 10.41
C LYS A 174 -14.23 -4.04 8.97
N GLU A 175 -14.47 -2.75 8.83
CA GLU A 175 -14.62 -2.12 7.52
C GLU A 175 -13.29 -1.88 6.80
N PHE A 176 -12.24 -1.56 7.55
CA PHE A 176 -10.90 -1.23 7.06
C PHE A 176 -9.84 -2.02 7.83
N LEU A 177 -8.63 -2.09 7.28
CA LEU A 177 -7.56 -2.95 7.79
C LEU A 177 -7.04 -2.53 9.17
N VAL A 178 -7.04 -1.24 9.45
CA VAL A 178 -6.51 -0.68 10.69
C VAL A 178 -7.61 0.05 11.44
N GLU A 179 -7.63 -0.03 12.76
CA GLU A 179 -8.54 0.72 13.60
C GLU A 179 -8.39 2.24 13.37
N GLY A 180 -9.47 2.98 13.53
CA GLY A 180 -9.53 4.41 13.25
C GLY A 180 -9.89 4.77 11.81
N GLY A 181 -10.30 3.77 10.98
CA GLY A 181 -10.86 4.01 9.65
C GLY A 181 -9.84 3.84 8.52
N PHE A 182 -10.24 4.26 7.34
CA PHE A 182 -9.47 4.16 6.11
C PHE A 182 -8.06 4.78 6.22
N SER A 183 -7.08 4.14 5.62
CA SER A 183 -5.68 4.56 5.67
C SER A 183 -4.90 4.12 4.42
N THR A 184 -3.63 4.50 4.33
CA THR A 184 -2.73 4.02 3.25
C THR A 184 -2.50 2.51 3.27
N ALA A 185 -2.80 1.82 4.37
CA ALA A 185 -2.86 0.36 4.41
C ALA A 185 -3.94 -0.16 3.46
N ASP A 186 -5.12 0.48 3.47
CA ASP A 186 -6.22 0.12 2.58
C ASP A 186 -5.93 0.50 1.14
N VAL A 187 -5.26 1.64 0.91
CA VAL A 187 -4.77 2.01 -0.43
C VAL A 187 -3.89 0.90 -1.00
N ALA A 188 -2.91 0.42 -0.23
CA ALA A 188 -1.99 -0.63 -0.68
C ALA A 188 -2.73 -1.94 -0.98
N VAL A 189 -3.47 -2.48 -0.01
CA VAL A 189 -4.11 -3.80 -0.14
C VAL A 189 -5.25 -3.77 -1.17
N ALA A 190 -6.13 -2.76 -1.10
CA ALA A 190 -7.25 -2.67 -2.04
C ALA A 190 -6.78 -2.45 -3.48
N SER A 191 -5.68 -1.71 -3.72
CA SER A 191 -5.15 -1.53 -5.08
C SER A 191 -4.81 -2.86 -5.73
N TYR A 192 -4.06 -3.74 -5.05
CA TYR A 192 -3.70 -5.04 -5.59
C TYR A 192 -4.92 -5.91 -5.87
N LEU A 193 -5.88 -5.94 -4.93
CA LEU A 193 -7.13 -6.68 -5.12
C LEU A 193 -7.96 -6.13 -6.28
N LEU A 194 -8.07 -4.80 -6.42
CA LEU A 194 -8.83 -4.13 -7.47
C LEU A 194 -8.17 -4.19 -8.85
N TYR A 195 -6.86 -4.32 -8.92
CA TYR A 195 -6.18 -4.59 -10.20
C TYR A 195 -6.59 -5.95 -10.78
N VAL A 196 -6.89 -6.95 -9.94
CA VAL A 196 -7.20 -8.31 -10.43
C VAL A 196 -8.39 -8.32 -11.40
N PRO A 197 -9.58 -7.78 -11.09
CA PRO A 197 -10.67 -7.73 -12.06
C PRO A 197 -10.42 -6.78 -13.24
N GLN A 198 -9.47 -5.84 -13.16
CA GLN A 198 -9.05 -5.03 -14.29
C GLN A 198 -8.23 -5.84 -15.30
N PHE A 199 -7.29 -6.66 -14.82
CA PHE A 199 -6.42 -7.50 -15.67
C PHE A 199 -7.12 -8.80 -16.09
N PHE A 200 -7.96 -9.38 -15.22
CA PHE A 200 -8.62 -10.66 -15.42
C PHE A 200 -10.13 -10.47 -15.40
N GLN A 201 -10.66 -9.88 -16.47
CA GLN A 201 -12.09 -9.62 -16.61
C GLN A 201 -12.92 -10.91 -16.46
N GLY A 202 -14.02 -10.82 -15.73
CA GLY A 202 -14.90 -11.97 -15.46
C GLY A 202 -14.36 -12.93 -14.40
N ILE A 203 -13.31 -12.58 -13.66
CA ILE A 203 -12.89 -13.37 -12.50
C ILE A 203 -14.01 -13.42 -11.46
N ASP A 204 -14.18 -14.58 -10.86
CA ASP A 204 -15.14 -14.81 -9.77
C ASP A 204 -14.41 -14.76 -8.41
N LEU A 205 -14.75 -13.77 -7.60
CA LEU A 205 -14.24 -13.58 -6.23
C LEU A 205 -15.32 -13.82 -5.16
N THR A 206 -16.48 -14.39 -5.52
CA THR A 206 -17.61 -14.63 -4.60
C THR A 206 -17.25 -15.55 -3.43
N ARG A 207 -16.20 -16.33 -3.55
CA ARG A 207 -15.61 -17.11 -2.46
C ARG A 207 -15.23 -16.26 -1.25
N TRP A 208 -14.87 -14.99 -1.47
CA TRP A 208 -14.42 -14.05 -0.45
C TRP A 208 -15.35 -12.83 -0.37
N PRO A 209 -16.56 -13.02 0.17
CA PRO A 209 -17.61 -12.00 0.11
C PRO A 209 -17.29 -10.73 0.91
N ASN A 210 -16.46 -10.85 1.96
CA ASN A 210 -16.04 -9.68 2.75
C ASN A 210 -14.97 -8.87 2.02
N ILE A 211 -14.06 -9.54 1.31
CA ILE A 211 -13.11 -8.88 0.41
C ILE A 211 -13.84 -8.15 -0.71
N VAL A 212 -14.84 -8.78 -1.35
CA VAL A 212 -15.63 -8.13 -2.41
C VAL A 212 -16.32 -6.86 -1.89
N LYS A 213 -16.93 -6.90 -0.70
CA LYS A 213 -17.53 -5.74 -0.05
C LYS A 213 -16.49 -4.65 0.28
N TYR A 214 -15.31 -5.06 0.77
CA TYR A 214 -14.20 -4.17 1.06
C TYR A 214 -13.67 -3.50 -0.21
N MET A 215 -13.42 -4.26 -1.28
CA MET A 215 -13.00 -3.74 -2.58
C MET A 215 -13.99 -2.70 -3.11
N LYS A 216 -15.30 -2.99 -3.05
CA LYS A 216 -16.34 -2.05 -3.46
C LYS A 216 -16.31 -0.77 -2.65
N ARG A 217 -16.18 -0.85 -1.33
CA ARG A 217 -16.08 0.30 -0.42
C ARG A 217 -14.86 1.17 -0.75
N CYS A 218 -13.73 0.55 -1.03
CA CYS A 218 -12.50 1.24 -1.41
C CYS A 218 -12.62 1.88 -2.81
N ALA A 219 -13.15 1.16 -3.79
CA ALA A 219 -13.35 1.66 -5.15
C ALA A 219 -14.35 2.82 -5.22
N ALA A 220 -15.34 2.88 -4.31
CA ALA A 220 -16.35 3.94 -4.27
C ALA A 220 -15.81 5.31 -3.78
N ARG A 221 -14.57 5.40 -3.31
CA ARG A 221 -13.97 6.66 -2.87
C ARG A 221 -13.66 7.56 -4.06
N SER A 222 -13.93 8.87 -3.93
CA SER A 222 -13.67 9.84 -5.01
C SER A 222 -12.21 9.84 -5.48
N ALA A 223 -11.29 9.82 -4.51
CA ALA A 223 -9.85 9.79 -4.77
C ALA A 223 -9.40 8.55 -5.58
N TYR A 224 -10.12 7.42 -5.47
CA TYR A 224 -9.87 6.26 -6.32
C TYR A 224 -10.18 6.57 -7.79
N GLY A 225 -11.35 7.15 -8.06
CA GLY A 225 -11.75 7.54 -9.41
C GLY A 225 -10.85 8.60 -10.03
N GLU A 226 -10.34 9.53 -9.23
CA GLU A 226 -9.36 10.55 -9.66
C GLU A 226 -8.03 9.90 -10.07
N ALA A 227 -7.56 8.92 -9.32
CA ALA A 227 -6.26 8.28 -9.53
C ALA A 227 -6.29 7.22 -10.66
N PHE A 228 -7.32 6.38 -10.69
CA PHE A 228 -7.43 5.25 -11.62
C PHE A 228 -8.27 5.56 -12.86
N GLY A 229 -9.05 6.64 -12.81
CA GLY A 229 -9.99 7.03 -13.85
C GLY A 229 -11.42 6.61 -13.57
N ALA A 230 -12.38 7.51 -13.87
CA ALA A 230 -13.80 7.30 -13.58
C ALA A 230 -14.38 6.06 -14.29
N ASN A 231 -13.96 5.76 -15.51
CA ASN A 231 -14.43 4.58 -16.25
C ASN A 231 -13.99 3.28 -15.56
N VAL A 232 -12.74 3.21 -15.07
CA VAL A 232 -12.23 2.06 -14.31
C VAL A 232 -13.01 1.89 -13.02
N GLN A 233 -13.25 2.97 -12.30
CA GLN A 233 -14.05 2.97 -11.08
C GLN A 233 -15.47 2.44 -11.32
N GLN A 234 -16.16 2.94 -12.33
CA GLN A 234 -17.53 2.52 -12.68
C GLN A 234 -17.58 1.03 -13.06
N TYR A 235 -16.65 0.59 -13.90
CA TYR A 235 -16.54 -0.82 -14.28
C TYR A 235 -16.34 -1.72 -13.06
N LEU A 236 -15.43 -1.37 -12.15
CA LEU A 236 -15.15 -2.15 -10.96
C LEU A 236 -16.35 -2.20 -10.02
N ILE A 237 -17.00 -1.07 -9.75
CA ILE A 237 -18.19 -1.03 -8.88
C ILE A 237 -19.28 -1.93 -9.46
N ALA A 238 -19.57 -1.83 -10.76
CA ALA A 238 -20.56 -2.67 -11.41
C ALA A 238 -20.22 -4.17 -11.33
N SER A 239 -18.95 -4.53 -11.58
CA SER A 239 -18.48 -5.92 -11.49
C SER A 239 -18.59 -6.47 -10.08
N LEU A 240 -18.22 -5.68 -9.06
CA LEU A 240 -18.30 -6.08 -7.66
C LEU A 240 -19.75 -6.14 -7.15
N ASP A 241 -20.67 -5.34 -7.72
CA ASP A 241 -22.11 -5.43 -7.42
C ASP A 241 -22.71 -6.75 -7.87
N VAL A 242 -22.34 -7.22 -9.07
CA VAL A 242 -22.77 -8.54 -9.55
C VAL A 242 -22.28 -9.64 -8.60
N MET A 243 -21.03 -9.57 -8.14
CA MET A 243 -20.49 -10.56 -7.22
C MET A 243 -21.16 -10.52 -5.83
N THR A 244 -21.59 -9.35 -5.35
CA THR A 244 -22.29 -9.23 -4.06
C THR A 244 -23.75 -9.69 -4.13
N GLN A 245 -24.39 -9.61 -5.30
CA GLN A 245 -25.78 -10.02 -5.50
C GLN A 245 -25.91 -11.52 -5.84
N GLY A 246 -24.95 -12.08 -6.58
CA GLY A 246 -24.95 -13.48 -6.99
C GLY A 246 -24.80 -14.49 -5.84
N GLY A 247 -24.43 -14.04 -4.64
CA GLY A 247 -24.44 -14.85 -3.43
C GLY A 247 -25.83 -15.05 -2.79
N LYS A 248 -26.91 -14.50 -3.40
CA LYS A 248 -28.28 -14.61 -2.88
C LYS A 248 -29.19 -15.52 -3.70
N ASP A 249 -28.81 -15.88 -4.92
CA ASP A 249 -29.62 -16.70 -5.82
C ASP A 249 -28.91 -18.01 -6.13
N ASP A 250 -28.94 -18.96 -5.18
CA ASP A 250 -28.65 -20.36 -5.47
C ASP A 250 -29.91 -21.00 -6.08
N ASP A 251 -30.19 -20.64 -7.35
CA ASP A 251 -31.10 -21.36 -8.22
C ASP A 251 -30.58 -21.29 -9.67
N GLY A 252 -29.80 -22.25 -10.01
CA GLY A 252 -29.40 -22.88 -11.25
C GLY A 252 -29.65 -22.20 -12.62
N LYS A 253 -29.30 -20.91 -12.86
CA LYS A 253 -29.24 -20.35 -14.21
C LYS A 253 -28.01 -19.43 -14.42
N LYS A 254 -26.95 -20.01 -14.98
CA LYS A 254 -25.82 -19.25 -15.54
C LYS A 254 -26.31 -18.34 -16.68
N LYS A 255 -26.45 -17.04 -16.41
CA LYS A 255 -26.61 -16.06 -17.49
C LYS A 255 -25.24 -15.77 -18.11
N LYS A 256 -25.07 -16.23 -19.36
CA LYS A 256 -23.97 -15.77 -20.22
C LYS A 256 -24.24 -14.31 -20.59
N PHE A 257 -23.43 -13.38 -20.12
CA PHE A 257 -23.40 -12.02 -20.64
C PHE A 257 -22.51 -12.01 -21.89
N GLY A 258 -23.17 -11.73 -23.03
CA GLY A 258 -22.47 -11.43 -24.26
C GLY A 258 -21.87 -10.02 -24.18
N ILE A 259 -20.62 -9.91 -24.55
CA ILE A 259 -19.86 -8.67 -24.65
C ILE A 259 -20.02 -8.15 -26.07
N PHE A 260 -20.41 -6.88 -26.17
CA PHE A 260 -20.22 -6.09 -27.38
C PHE A 260 -18.92 -5.33 -27.26
#